data_7193661d3a4abcf7af872a5c4a901419
#
_entry.id   7193661d3a4abcf7af872a5c4a901419
#
_cell.length_a   1.000
_cell.length_b   1.000
_cell.length_c   1.000
_cell.angle_alpha   90.00
_cell.angle_beta   90.00
_cell.angle_gamma   90.00
#
_symmetry.space_group_name_H-M   'P 1'
#
loop_
_entity.id
_entity.type
_entity.pdbx_description
1 polymer ?
#
loop_
_entity_poly.entity_id
_entity_poly.type
_entity_poly.pdbx_seq_one_letter_code
_entity_poly.pdbx_strand_id
1 'polypeptide(L)'
;MKPFDYFAPRTLAEACGILDSHNGDARVVAGGTDLLLKMKAGRAAPKVVVNIKRIPELRGLTFEAQLNLGALTTLEELKRSPIIREHYPALAAAASTMASAQIRNLATVGGK
;
A
#
# COMPACT_ATOMS: atom_id res chain seq x y z
N MET A 1 11.88 -1.43 -18.94
CA MET A 1 11.42 -0.43 -17.95
C MET A 1 12.15 0.89 -18.17
N LYS A 2 11.43 1.99 -18.26
CA LYS A 2 12.06 3.31 -18.43
C LYS A 2 12.66 3.79 -17.10
N PRO A 3 13.74 4.59 -17.14
CA PRO A 3 14.35 5.10 -15.92
C PRO A 3 13.39 6.05 -15.17
N PHE A 4 13.50 6.07 -13.85
CA PHE A 4 12.69 6.91 -12.97
C PHE A 4 13.50 7.30 -11.73
N ASP A 5 13.12 8.41 -11.10
CA ASP A 5 13.67 8.80 -9.81
C ASP A 5 12.88 8.11 -8.70
N TYR A 6 13.60 7.66 -7.68
CA TYR A 6 13.01 6.92 -6.57
C TYR A 6 13.20 7.68 -5.25
N PHE A 7 12.11 7.80 -4.50
CA PHE A 7 12.11 8.42 -3.18
C PHE A 7 11.43 7.48 -2.17
N ALA A 8 11.96 7.46 -0.96
CA ALA A 8 11.40 6.68 0.15
C ALA A 8 11.26 7.58 1.37
N PRO A 9 10.28 8.51 1.37
CA PRO A 9 10.09 9.44 2.48
C PRO A 9 9.70 8.70 3.76
N ARG A 10 10.02 9.33 4.90
CA ARG A 10 9.72 8.77 6.22
C ARG A 10 8.58 9.47 6.93
N THR A 11 8.05 10.54 6.36
CA THR A 11 6.94 11.30 6.92
C THR A 11 5.90 11.57 5.84
N LEU A 12 4.64 11.77 6.26
CA LEU A 12 3.57 12.15 5.35
C LEU A 12 3.84 13.49 4.69
N ALA A 13 4.35 14.47 5.45
CA ALA A 13 4.65 15.80 4.93
C ALA A 13 5.67 15.74 3.81
N GLU A 14 6.73 14.94 3.98
CA GLU A 14 7.76 14.75 2.96
C GLU A 14 7.19 14.09 1.71
N ALA A 15 6.39 13.03 1.88
CA ALA A 15 5.74 12.34 0.77
C ALA A 15 4.81 13.26 -0.02
N CYS A 16 3.99 14.03 0.67
CA CYS A 16 3.09 15.00 0.04
C CYS A 16 3.86 16.08 -0.71
N GLY A 17 4.97 16.54 -0.15
CA GLY A 17 5.83 17.51 -0.81
C GLY A 17 6.42 17.01 -2.11
N ILE A 18 6.89 15.76 -2.12
CA ILE A 18 7.44 15.13 -3.33
C ILE A 18 6.35 14.99 -4.41
N LEU A 19 5.18 14.49 -4.03
CA LEU A 19 4.07 14.30 -4.95
C LEU A 19 3.60 15.63 -5.55
N ASP A 20 3.54 16.66 -4.73
CA ASP A 20 3.13 18.00 -5.16
C ASP A 20 4.14 18.62 -6.14
N SER A 21 5.43 18.42 -5.88
CA SER A 21 6.52 18.93 -6.73
C SER A 21 6.58 18.25 -8.10
N HIS A 22 6.09 17.01 -8.21
CA HIS A 22 6.14 16.23 -9.45
C HIS A 22 4.75 15.94 -10.01
N ASN A 23 3.90 16.92 -9.97
CA ASN A 23 2.48 16.88 -10.30
C ASN A 23 2.17 16.03 -11.56
N GLY A 24 1.51 14.90 -11.36
CA GLY A 24 1.08 14.01 -12.44
C GLY A 24 2.14 13.01 -12.93
N ASP A 25 3.42 13.23 -12.66
CA ASP A 25 4.51 12.37 -13.10
C ASP A 25 4.96 11.37 -12.03
N ALA A 26 4.37 11.41 -10.85
CA ALA A 26 4.72 10.55 -9.72
C ALA A 26 3.67 9.46 -9.50
N ARG A 27 4.14 8.30 -9.07
CA ARG A 27 3.27 7.20 -8.63
C ARG A 27 3.72 6.74 -7.23
N VAL A 28 2.75 6.40 -6.42
CA VAL A 28 2.97 5.89 -5.07
C VAL A 28 3.09 4.37 -5.13
N VAL A 29 4.07 3.83 -4.40
CA VAL A 29 4.24 2.38 -4.23
C VAL A 29 3.99 2.03 -2.78
N ALA A 30 3.04 1.15 -2.53
CA ALA A 30 2.79 0.53 -1.24
C ALA A 30 3.22 -0.94 -1.29
N GLY A 31 2.35 -1.84 -1.76
CA GLY A 31 2.73 -3.24 -1.98
C GLY A 31 3.69 -3.41 -3.15
N GLY A 32 3.46 -2.69 -4.24
CA GLY A 32 4.33 -2.68 -5.41
C GLY A 32 4.07 -3.77 -6.43
N THR A 33 3.18 -4.71 -6.14
CA THR A 33 2.97 -5.87 -7.01
C THR A 33 2.32 -5.50 -8.35
N ASP A 34 1.38 -4.56 -8.35
CA ASP A 34 0.72 -4.11 -9.59
C ASP A 34 1.54 -3.09 -10.36
N LEU A 35 2.05 -2.06 -9.67
CA LEU A 35 2.78 -0.98 -10.32
C LEU A 35 4.04 -1.50 -11.00
N LEU A 36 4.83 -2.32 -10.32
CA LEU A 36 6.07 -2.86 -10.88
C LEU A 36 5.80 -3.72 -12.12
N LEU A 37 4.74 -4.52 -12.11
CA LEU A 37 4.34 -5.31 -13.28
C LEU A 37 3.95 -4.42 -14.45
N LYS A 38 3.19 -3.36 -14.20
CA LYS A 38 2.81 -2.39 -15.23
C LYS A 38 4.03 -1.70 -15.83
N MET A 39 4.99 -1.33 -15.00
CA MET A 39 6.23 -0.70 -15.45
C MET A 39 7.06 -1.65 -16.31
N LYS A 40 7.20 -2.90 -15.89
CA LYS A 40 7.94 -3.93 -16.66
C LYS A 40 7.27 -4.21 -18.00
N ALA A 41 5.94 -4.18 -18.04
CA ALA A 41 5.17 -4.41 -19.27
C ALA A 41 5.07 -3.16 -20.15
N GLY A 42 5.65 -2.04 -19.74
CA GLY A 42 5.55 -0.77 -20.48
C GLY A 42 4.20 -0.07 -20.40
N ARG A 43 3.31 -0.52 -19.51
CA ARG A 43 1.97 0.06 -19.34
C ARG A 43 1.95 1.28 -18.43
N ALA A 44 3.00 1.47 -17.66
CA ALA A 44 3.20 2.64 -16.82
C ALA A 44 4.67 3.04 -16.89
N ALA A 45 4.92 4.34 -17.05
CA ALA A 45 6.27 4.88 -17.13
C ALA A 45 6.34 6.18 -16.33
N PRO A 46 6.14 6.13 -15.00
CA PRO A 46 6.23 7.34 -14.18
C PRO A 46 7.67 7.84 -14.17
N LYS A 47 7.84 9.15 -14.06
CA LYS A 47 9.17 9.76 -13.91
C LYS A 47 9.66 9.69 -12.47
N VAL A 48 8.73 9.59 -11.52
CA VAL A 48 9.03 9.56 -10.09
C VAL A 48 8.21 8.44 -9.43
N VAL A 49 8.87 7.64 -8.61
CA VAL A 49 8.24 6.60 -7.78
C VAL A 49 8.46 6.95 -6.32
N VAL A 50 7.37 7.04 -5.56
CA VAL A 50 7.41 7.37 -4.13
C VAL A 50 7.02 6.15 -3.33
N ASN A 51 7.98 5.58 -2.60
CA ASN A 51 7.75 4.44 -1.72
C ASN A 51 7.28 4.94 -0.35
N ILE A 52 6.04 4.62 0.02
CA ILE A 52 5.45 5.06 1.29
C ILE A 52 5.58 4.04 2.41
N LYS A 53 6.26 2.92 2.17
CA LYS A 53 6.36 1.83 3.16
C LYS A 53 7.13 2.20 4.41
N ARG A 54 7.91 3.27 4.39
CA ARG A 54 8.70 3.74 5.53
C ARG A 54 7.99 4.78 6.39
N ILE A 55 6.75 5.11 6.07
CA ILE A 55 5.98 6.09 6.84
C ILE A 55 5.22 5.36 7.95
N PRO A 56 5.63 5.48 9.22
CA PRO A 56 5.02 4.69 10.30
C PRO A 56 3.56 5.05 10.56
N GLU A 57 3.16 6.29 10.31
CA GLU A 57 1.78 6.75 10.50
C GLU A 57 0.77 6.02 9.61
N LEU A 58 1.23 5.41 8.52
CA LEU A 58 0.37 4.67 7.59
C LEU A 58 0.20 3.20 7.99
N ARG A 59 0.87 2.75 9.03
CA ARG A 59 0.76 1.39 9.55
C ARG A 59 -0.26 1.34 10.68
N GLY A 60 -0.75 0.14 10.93
CA GLY A 60 -1.54 -0.13 12.11
C GLY A 60 -3.01 -0.31 11.84
N LEU A 61 -3.61 -1.07 12.75
CA LEU A 61 -5.03 -1.40 12.74
C LEU A 61 -5.52 -1.17 14.16
N THR A 62 -6.48 -0.27 14.31
CA THR A 62 -7.08 0.01 15.61
C THR A 62 -8.59 0.00 15.52
N PHE A 63 -9.24 -0.35 16.62
CA PHE A 63 -10.68 -0.39 16.74
C PHE A 63 -11.08 0.20 18.10
N GLU A 64 -11.69 1.37 18.08
CA GLU A 64 -12.26 2.00 19.25
C GLU A 64 -13.75 2.19 18.99
N ALA A 65 -14.19 3.42 18.69
CA ALA A 65 -15.56 3.66 18.26
C ALA A 65 -15.79 3.22 16.80
N GLN A 66 -14.71 3.15 16.02
CA GLN A 66 -14.71 2.75 14.62
C GLN A 66 -13.42 2.05 14.27
N LEU A 67 -13.43 1.33 13.16
CA LEU A 67 -12.24 0.67 12.65
C LEU A 67 -11.35 1.69 11.92
N ASN A 68 -10.08 1.75 12.29
CA ASN A 68 -9.07 2.57 11.61
C ASN A 68 -8.00 1.65 11.03
N LEU A 69 -7.81 1.73 9.71
CA LEU A 69 -6.81 0.95 8.99
C LEU A 69 -5.79 1.89 8.35
N GLY A 70 -4.52 1.70 8.67
CA GLY A 70 -3.45 2.38 7.95
C GLY A 70 -3.35 1.85 6.52
N ALA A 71 -2.97 2.70 5.58
CA ALA A 71 -2.86 2.32 4.17
C ALA A 71 -1.85 1.19 3.93
N LEU A 72 -0.84 1.05 4.78
CA LEU A 72 0.18 0.02 4.69
C LEU A 72 -0.19 -1.29 5.39
N THR A 73 -1.40 -1.39 5.98
CA THR A 73 -1.87 -2.65 6.55
C THR A 73 -1.95 -3.68 5.44
N THR A 74 -1.29 -4.83 5.64
CA THR A 74 -1.27 -5.89 4.62
C THR A 74 -2.56 -6.70 4.62
N LEU A 75 -2.83 -7.36 3.51
CA LEU A 75 -3.99 -8.26 3.41
C LEU A 75 -3.86 -9.43 4.39
N GLU A 76 -2.63 -9.89 4.64
CA GLU A 76 -2.38 -10.97 5.61
C GLU A 76 -2.70 -10.51 7.04
N GLU A 77 -2.38 -9.26 7.40
CA GLU A 77 -2.75 -8.70 8.70
C GLU A 77 -4.26 -8.62 8.88
N LEU A 78 -5.01 -8.24 7.82
CA LEU A 78 -6.48 -8.24 7.85
C LEU A 78 -7.03 -9.64 8.09
N LYS A 79 -6.50 -10.62 7.37
CA LYS A 79 -6.92 -12.01 7.49
C LYS A 79 -6.73 -12.54 8.92
N ARG A 80 -5.62 -12.19 9.56
CA ARG A 80 -5.22 -12.72 10.87
C ARG A 80 -5.74 -11.94 12.06
N SER A 81 -6.20 -10.72 11.86
CA SER A 81 -6.62 -9.85 12.96
C SER A 81 -7.85 -10.40 13.68
N PRO A 82 -7.78 -10.63 15.02
CA PRO A 82 -8.97 -11.03 15.79
C PRO A 82 -10.07 -9.97 15.74
N ILE A 83 -9.72 -8.70 15.69
CA ILE A 83 -10.69 -7.59 15.61
C ILE A 83 -11.50 -7.70 14.32
N ILE A 84 -10.83 -7.92 13.20
CA ILE A 84 -11.47 -8.04 11.90
C ILE A 84 -12.33 -9.30 11.84
N ARG A 85 -11.83 -10.41 12.35
CA ARG A 85 -12.57 -11.69 12.36
C ARG A 85 -13.86 -11.59 13.18
N GLU A 86 -13.81 -10.88 14.29
CA GLU A 86 -14.95 -10.75 15.20
C GLU A 86 -15.98 -9.76 14.70
N HIS A 87 -15.53 -8.58 14.28
CA HIS A 87 -16.41 -7.46 13.94
C HIS A 87 -16.70 -7.34 12.44
N TYR A 88 -15.80 -7.83 11.59
CA TYR A 88 -15.91 -7.71 10.14
C TYR A 88 -15.51 -9.02 9.44
N PRO A 89 -16.23 -10.13 9.74
CA PRO A 89 -15.83 -11.45 9.21
C PRO A 89 -15.81 -11.52 7.68
N ALA A 90 -16.69 -10.77 7.00
CA ALA A 90 -16.69 -10.73 5.54
C ALA A 90 -15.39 -10.13 4.99
N LEU A 91 -14.84 -9.13 5.67
CA LEU A 91 -13.56 -8.52 5.27
C LEU A 91 -12.41 -9.51 5.44
N ALA A 92 -12.37 -10.22 6.56
CA ALA A 92 -11.36 -11.26 6.79
C ALA A 92 -11.43 -12.37 5.76
N ALA A 93 -12.64 -12.83 5.43
CA ALA A 93 -12.87 -13.85 4.41
C ALA A 93 -12.41 -13.38 3.03
N ALA A 94 -12.75 -12.14 2.65
CA ALA A 94 -12.32 -11.55 1.38
C ALA A 94 -10.80 -11.49 1.30
N ALA A 95 -10.14 -11.01 2.35
CA ALA A 95 -8.68 -10.93 2.39
C ALA A 95 -8.03 -12.31 2.24
N SER A 96 -8.63 -13.35 2.84
CA SER A 96 -8.07 -14.71 2.80
C SER A 96 -8.14 -15.35 1.41
N THR A 97 -9.04 -14.88 0.54
CA THR A 97 -9.21 -15.43 -0.81
C THR A 97 -8.44 -14.65 -1.87
N MET A 98 -7.86 -13.50 -1.52
CA MET A 98 -7.12 -12.66 -2.47
C MET A 98 -5.71 -13.21 -2.69
N ALA A 99 -5.37 -13.48 -3.96
CA ALA A 99 -4.03 -13.84 -4.40
C ALA A 99 -3.38 -15.00 -3.61
N SER A 100 -2.05 -15.10 -3.62
CA SER A 100 -1.29 -16.09 -2.86
C SER A 100 -0.90 -15.53 -1.49
N ALA A 101 -0.42 -16.41 -0.60
CA ALA A 101 0.12 -15.97 0.70
C ALA A 101 1.26 -14.98 0.55
N GLN A 102 2.14 -15.18 -0.44
CA GLN A 102 3.25 -14.27 -0.73
C GLN A 102 2.73 -12.88 -1.12
N ILE A 103 1.74 -12.83 -1.98
CA ILE A 103 1.15 -11.55 -2.41
C ILE A 103 0.41 -10.88 -1.26
N ARG A 104 -0.32 -11.64 -0.42
CA ARG A 104 -1.01 -11.08 0.74
C ARG A 104 -0.05 -10.43 1.74
N ASN A 105 1.18 -10.92 1.86
CA ASN A 105 2.20 -10.33 2.73
C ASN A 105 2.75 -9.01 2.19
N LEU A 106 2.64 -8.76 0.89
CA LEU A 106 3.11 -7.54 0.24
C LEU A 106 1.98 -6.55 -0.05
N ALA A 107 0.84 -7.05 -0.51
CA ALA A 107 -0.30 -6.22 -0.86
C ALA A 107 -0.91 -5.56 0.37
N THR A 108 -1.27 -4.29 0.25
CA THR A 108 -1.80 -3.48 1.36
C THR A 108 -3.18 -2.95 1.05
N VAL A 109 -3.86 -2.42 2.09
CA VAL A 109 -5.16 -1.77 1.96
C VAL A 109 -5.08 -0.59 1.00
N GLY A 110 -3.97 0.14 1.00
CA GLY A 110 -3.76 1.29 0.11
C GLY A 110 -3.49 0.91 -1.34
N GLY A 111 -3.14 -0.35 -1.61
CA GLY A 111 -2.90 -0.84 -2.96
C GLY A 111 -1.93 -2.02 -3.00
N LYS A 112 -1.98 -2.72 -4.13
CA LYS A 112 -1.08 -3.83 -4.41
C LYS A 112 0.23 -3.29 -5.01
#